data_af53f208cbbf5f5526a8329b394ff060
#
_entry.id   af53f208cbbf5f5526a8329b394ff060
#
_cell.length_a   1.000
_cell.length_b   1.000
_cell.length_c   1.000
_cell.angle_alpha   90.00
_cell.angle_beta   90.00
_cell.angle_gamma   90.00
#
_symmetry.space_group_name_H-M   'P 1'
#
loop_
_entity.id
_entity.type
_entity.pdbx_description
1 polymer ?
#
loop_
_entity_poly.entity_id
_entity_poly.type
_entity_poly.pdbx_seq_one_letter_code
_entity_poly.pdbx_strand_id
1 'polypeptide(L)'
;MVVRQRATSYMSVNRERLLTVVVPARIGRMWGLYEPIGQLRRDVHADRRSFAISMLGLVQFTLLVPLAVAGFEVIRRRRGPLLVLAAWVPIATFTAATAFGNTRYRTAAEASLVILAAVAVDAALDRWKPSEVLPDQSVISAQPPRGSS
;
A
#
# COMPACT_ATOMS: atom_id res chain seq x y z
N MET A 1 28.63 27.78 -2.42
CA MET A 1 28.83 27.46 -0.97
C MET A 1 27.86 28.19 -0.02
N VAL A 2 27.49 29.44 -0.28
CA VAL A 2 26.60 30.26 0.58
C VAL A 2 25.21 29.62 0.87
N VAL A 3 24.58 29.00 -0.12
CA VAL A 3 23.23 28.40 0.04
C VAL A 3 23.27 27.20 1.00
N ARG A 4 24.30 26.38 0.93
CA ARG A 4 24.46 25.21 1.80
C ARG A 4 24.67 25.60 3.27
N GLN A 5 25.48 26.64 3.51
CA GLN A 5 25.70 27.15 4.87
C GLN A 5 24.44 27.76 5.47
N ARG A 6 23.64 28.51 4.70
CA ARG A 6 22.36 29.06 5.15
C ARG A 6 21.37 27.94 5.46
N ALA A 7 21.31 26.89 4.64
CA ALA A 7 20.44 25.74 4.88
C ALA A 7 20.81 25.00 6.18
N THR A 8 22.11 24.75 6.41
CA THR A 8 22.55 24.06 7.63
C THR A 8 22.33 24.88 8.90
N SER A 9 22.58 26.20 8.87
CA SER A 9 22.27 27.07 10.02
C SER A 9 20.76 27.17 10.31
N TYR A 10 19.92 27.24 9.26
CA TYR A 10 18.47 27.19 9.45
C TYR A 10 18.00 25.87 10.08
N MET A 11 18.55 24.74 9.62
CA MET A 11 18.23 23.41 10.15
C MET A 11 18.66 23.23 11.61
N SER A 12 19.80 23.81 12.01
CA SER A 12 20.30 23.71 13.40
C SER A 12 19.44 24.51 14.39
N VAL A 13 18.95 25.69 13.97
CA VAL A 13 18.15 26.59 14.81
C VAL A 13 16.69 26.11 14.92
N ASN A 14 16.14 25.49 13.86
CA ASN A 14 14.72 25.10 13.79
C ASN A 14 14.49 23.58 13.86
N ARG A 15 15.36 22.82 14.52
CA ARG A 15 15.28 21.34 14.60
C ARG A 15 13.92 20.83 15.08
N GLU A 16 13.40 21.40 16.16
CA GLU A 16 12.10 21.01 16.72
C GLU A 16 10.97 21.20 15.69
N ARG A 17 10.92 22.35 15.06
CA ARG A 17 9.92 22.65 14.03
C ARG A 17 10.04 21.74 12.81
N LEU A 18 11.26 21.38 12.42
CA LEU A 18 11.50 20.45 11.31
C LEU A 18 10.96 19.06 11.65
N LEU A 19 11.23 18.55 12.84
CA LEU A 19 10.83 17.21 13.25
C LEU A 19 9.34 17.14 13.58
N THR A 20 8.77 18.14 14.25
CA THR A 20 7.38 18.10 14.74
C THR A 20 6.35 18.55 13.71
N VAL A 21 6.72 19.42 12.77
CA VAL A 21 5.79 19.98 11.80
C VAL A 21 6.11 19.56 10.36
N VAL A 22 7.37 19.72 9.93
CA VAL A 22 7.72 19.52 8.52
C VAL A 22 7.76 18.05 8.14
N VAL A 23 8.34 17.18 8.98
CA VAL A 23 8.42 15.74 8.70
C VAL A 23 7.04 15.09 8.71
N PRO A 24 6.18 15.28 9.73
CA PRO A 24 4.82 14.75 9.69
C PRO A 24 3.99 15.28 8.52
N ALA A 25 4.13 16.57 8.18
CA ALA A 25 3.44 17.13 7.02
C ALA A 25 3.90 16.52 5.70
N ARG A 26 5.19 16.21 5.53
CA ARG A 26 5.73 15.52 4.35
C ARG A 26 5.19 14.09 4.24
N ILE A 27 5.22 13.36 5.34
CA ILE A 27 4.66 12.01 5.42
C ILE A 27 3.16 12.06 5.12
N GLY A 28 2.42 12.94 5.76
CA GLY A 28 0.99 13.10 5.54
C GLY A 28 0.63 13.47 4.10
N ARG A 29 1.43 14.30 3.43
CA ARG A 29 1.25 14.61 2.00
C ARG A 29 1.49 13.40 1.12
N MET A 30 2.55 12.64 1.35
CA MET A 30 2.83 11.43 0.57
C MET A 30 1.69 10.41 0.68
N TRP A 31 1.16 10.22 1.88
CA TRP A 31 0.06 9.28 2.14
C TRP A 31 -1.32 9.87 1.86
N GLY A 32 -1.42 11.12 1.37
CA GLY A 32 -2.70 11.77 1.06
C GLY A 32 -3.55 12.10 2.29
N LEU A 33 -2.95 12.15 3.48
CA LEU A 33 -3.62 12.47 4.73
C LEU A 33 -3.64 13.98 5.04
N TYR A 34 -2.76 14.75 4.40
CA TYR A 34 -2.63 16.19 4.61
C TYR A 34 -2.96 16.95 3.34
N GLU A 35 -4.03 17.73 3.36
CA GLU A 35 -4.55 18.54 2.23
C GLU A 35 -4.60 17.80 0.87
N PRO A 36 -5.29 16.64 0.76
CA PRO A 36 -5.24 15.82 -0.45
C PRO A 36 -5.73 16.57 -1.69
N ILE A 37 -6.79 17.38 -1.58
CA ILE A 37 -7.34 18.15 -2.71
C ILE A 37 -6.43 19.31 -3.09
N GLY A 38 -5.83 20.00 -2.10
CA GLY A 38 -4.88 21.07 -2.36
C GLY A 38 -3.61 20.56 -3.03
N GLN A 39 -3.14 19.38 -2.63
CA GLN A 39 -2.02 18.72 -3.27
C GLN A 39 -2.34 18.28 -4.70
N LEU A 40 -3.51 17.69 -4.91
CA LEU A 40 -3.99 17.26 -6.21
C LEU A 40 -4.02 18.44 -7.22
N ARG A 41 -4.52 19.61 -6.79
CA ARG A 41 -4.53 20.80 -7.64
C ARG A 41 -3.12 21.27 -8.01
N ARG A 42 -2.17 21.21 -7.09
CA ARG A 42 -0.76 21.57 -7.35
C ARG A 42 -0.11 20.59 -8.32
N ASP A 43 -0.32 19.28 -8.12
CA ASP A 43 0.23 18.24 -8.98
C ASP A 43 -0.36 18.29 -10.40
N VAL A 44 -1.65 18.58 -10.54
CA VAL A 44 -2.32 18.81 -11.85
C VAL A 44 -1.69 20.01 -12.57
N HIS A 45 -1.41 21.11 -11.87
CA HIS A 45 -0.79 22.30 -12.47
C HIS A 45 0.68 22.03 -12.87
N ALA A 46 1.43 21.32 -12.03
CA ALA A 46 2.85 21.03 -12.27
C ALA A 46 3.05 19.99 -13.38
N ASP A 47 2.25 18.93 -13.40
CA ASP A 47 2.41 17.78 -14.30
C ASP A 47 1.51 17.84 -15.53
N ARG A 48 0.69 18.89 -15.71
CA ARG A 48 -0.32 19.06 -16.80
C ARG A 48 -1.25 17.85 -16.93
N ARG A 49 -1.55 17.16 -15.83
CA ARG A 49 -2.43 15.98 -15.81
C ARG A 49 -3.90 16.42 -15.74
N SER A 50 -4.78 15.56 -16.24
CA SER A 50 -6.23 15.74 -16.05
C SER A 50 -6.60 15.62 -14.58
N PHE A 51 -7.38 16.57 -14.06
CA PHE A 51 -7.89 16.54 -12.67
C PHE A 51 -8.69 15.26 -12.39
N ALA A 52 -9.49 14.81 -13.38
CA ALA A 52 -10.29 13.59 -13.24
C ALA A 52 -9.44 12.34 -13.02
N ILE A 53 -8.34 12.17 -13.79
CA ILE A 53 -7.42 11.04 -13.64
C ILE A 53 -6.73 11.07 -12.29
N SER A 54 -6.32 12.25 -11.84
CA SER A 54 -5.65 12.40 -10.54
C SER A 54 -6.61 12.14 -9.37
N MET A 55 -7.88 12.52 -9.50
CA MET A 55 -8.92 12.23 -8.53
C MET A 55 -9.23 10.73 -8.47
N LEU A 56 -9.30 10.07 -9.63
CA LEU A 56 -9.47 8.61 -9.70
C LEU A 56 -8.35 7.88 -8.97
N GLY A 57 -7.10 8.31 -9.18
CA GLY A 57 -5.94 7.77 -8.47
C GLY A 57 -6.01 7.97 -6.95
N LEU A 58 -6.52 9.12 -6.48
CA LEU A 58 -6.73 9.37 -5.06
C LEU A 58 -7.79 8.44 -4.47
N VAL A 59 -8.93 8.28 -5.15
CA VAL A 59 -10.01 7.38 -4.71
C VAL A 59 -9.52 5.94 -4.69
N GLN A 60 -8.87 5.48 -5.76
CA GLN A 60 -8.27 4.15 -5.83
C GLN A 60 -7.32 3.90 -4.66
N PHE A 61 -6.44 4.84 -4.37
CA PHE A 61 -5.50 4.71 -3.26
C PHE A 61 -6.20 4.66 -1.90
N THR A 62 -7.22 5.49 -1.68
CA THR A 62 -7.99 5.52 -0.44
C THR A 62 -8.71 4.19 -0.17
N LEU A 63 -9.15 3.50 -1.24
CA LEU A 63 -9.73 2.16 -1.13
C LEU A 63 -8.66 1.07 -0.96
N LEU A 64 -7.50 1.24 -1.58
CA LEU A 64 -6.41 0.27 -1.54
C LEU A 64 -5.81 0.13 -0.14
N VAL A 65 -5.66 1.23 0.60
CA VAL A 65 -5.04 1.23 1.93
C VAL A 65 -5.76 0.32 2.93
N PRO A 66 -7.09 0.43 3.16
CA PRO A 66 -7.78 -0.45 4.10
C PRO A 66 -7.76 -1.92 3.66
N LEU A 67 -7.83 -2.20 2.34
CA LEU A 67 -7.68 -3.55 1.83
C LEU A 67 -6.26 -4.10 2.11
N ALA A 68 -5.24 -3.29 1.92
CA ALA A 68 -3.86 -3.70 2.20
C ALA A 68 -3.64 -3.98 3.69
N VAL A 69 -4.24 -3.19 4.58
CA VAL A 69 -4.21 -3.45 6.04
C VAL A 69 -4.90 -4.77 6.37
N ALA A 70 -6.05 -5.05 5.77
CA ALA A 70 -6.73 -6.33 5.94
C ALA A 70 -5.89 -7.51 5.43
N GLY A 71 -5.27 -7.38 4.24
CA GLY A 71 -4.37 -8.39 3.69
C GLY A 71 -3.12 -8.63 4.53
N PHE A 72 -2.54 -7.55 5.07
CA PHE A 72 -1.43 -7.65 6.02
C PHE A 72 -1.82 -8.51 7.24
N GLU A 73 -3.01 -8.28 7.81
CA GLU A 73 -3.47 -9.06 8.95
C GLU A 73 -3.71 -10.54 8.58
N VAL A 74 -4.23 -10.81 7.38
CA VAL A 74 -4.40 -12.20 6.88
C VAL A 74 -3.05 -12.91 6.77
N ILE A 75 -2.04 -12.28 6.14
CA ILE A 75 -0.70 -12.87 5.99
C ILE A 75 -0.05 -13.04 7.37
N ARG A 76 -0.21 -12.07 8.26
CA ARG A 76 0.30 -12.14 9.63
C ARG A 76 -0.22 -13.37 10.36
N ARG A 77 -1.51 -13.63 10.27
CA ARG A 77 -2.14 -14.81 10.89
C ARG A 77 -1.68 -16.11 10.25
N ARG A 78 -1.45 -16.11 8.94
CA ARG A 78 -0.94 -17.27 8.19
C ARG A 78 0.57 -17.48 8.34
N ARG A 79 1.28 -16.64 9.13
CA ARG A 79 2.75 -16.66 9.31
C ARG A 79 3.53 -16.63 7.99
N GLY A 80 3.00 -15.96 6.97
CA GLY A 80 3.65 -15.81 5.68
C GLY A 80 4.82 -14.82 5.68
N PRO A 81 5.55 -14.65 4.56
CA PRO A 81 6.73 -13.81 4.43
C PRO A 81 6.38 -12.31 4.41
N LEU A 82 5.93 -11.78 5.53
CA LEU A 82 5.47 -10.41 5.73
C LEU A 82 6.56 -9.37 5.53
N LEU A 83 7.80 -9.69 5.95
CA LEU A 83 8.91 -8.72 5.96
C LEU A 83 9.22 -8.17 4.56
N VAL A 84 9.17 -9.01 3.53
CA VAL A 84 9.47 -8.59 2.15
C VAL A 84 8.44 -7.59 1.63
N LEU A 85 7.16 -7.83 1.90
CA LEU A 85 6.06 -6.96 1.45
C LEU A 85 5.94 -5.69 2.29
N ALA A 86 6.13 -5.81 3.61
CA ALA A 86 6.03 -4.70 4.53
C ALA A 86 7.22 -3.73 4.47
N ALA A 87 8.41 -4.20 4.07
CA ALA A 87 9.64 -3.40 4.07
C ALA A 87 9.55 -2.13 3.19
N TRP A 88 8.82 -2.18 2.08
CA TRP A 88 8.68 -1.05 1.17
C TRP A 88 7.91 0.13 1.76
N VAL A 89 6.98 -0.12 2.68
CA VAL A 89 6.20 0.94 3.35
C VAL A 89 7.09 1.85 4.21
N PRO A 90 7.91 1.33 5.14
CA PRO A 90 8.83 2.18 5.92
C PRO A 90 9.94 2.79 5.05
N ILE A 91 10.43 2.11 4.01
CA ILE A 91 11.43 2.67 3.09
C ILE A 91 10.87 3.89 2.36
N ALA A 92 9.67 3.77 1.77
CA ALA A 92 9.01 4.88 1.09
C ALA A 92 8.72 6.03 2.06
N THR A 93 8.24 5.72 3.26
CA THR A 93 7.95 6.71 4.30
C THR A 93 9.21 7.45 4.75
N PHE A 94 10.31 6.72 4.96
CA PHE A 94 11.60 7.32 5.30
C PHE A 94 12.13 8.22 4.19
N THR A 95 12.02 7.79 2.94
CA THR A 95 12.42 8.59 1.77
C THR A 95 11.60 9.88 1.69
N ALA A 96 10.28 9.83 1.92
CA ALA A 96 9.44 11.01 1.93
C ALA A 96 9.76 11.97 3.09
N ALA A 97 10.10 11.44 4.26
CA ALA A 97 10.48 12.23 5.43
C ALA A 97 11.78 13.01 5.20
N THR A 98 12.76 12.38 4.55
CA THR A 98 14.12 12.95 4.34
C THR A 98 14.23 13.81 3.08
N ALA A 99 13.57 13.42 1.99
CA ALA A 99 13.63 14.14 0.71
C ALA A 99 12.49 15.16 0.57
N PHE A 100 11.55 14.89 -0.32
CA PHE A 100 10.39 15.73 -0.57
C PHE A 100 9.12 14.91 -0.39
N GLY A 101 8.14 15.39 0.36
CA GLY A 101 6.84 14.73 0.55
C GLY A 101 6.00 14.73 -0.73
N ASN A 102 6.51 14.14 -1.81
CA ASN A 102 5.81 14.05 -3.09
C ASN A 102 5.16 12.66 -3.25
N THR A 103 3.98 12.62 -3.85
CA THR A 103 3.21 11.40 -4.16
C THR A 103 3.98 10.41 -5.04
N ARG A 104 4.99 10.87 -5.80
CA ARG A 104 5.86 9.99 -6.63
C ARG A 104 6.63 8.94 -5.84
N TYR A 105 7.03 9.24 -4.60
CA TYR A 105 7.75 8.27 -3.75
C TYR A 105 6.86 7.14 -3.25
N ARG A 106 5.54 7.31 -3.36
CA ARG A 106 4.54 6.31 -2.99
C ARG A 106 4.50 5.13 -3.95
N THR A 107 4.84 5.33 -5.23
CA THR A 107 4.74 4.28 -6.27
C THR A 107 5.53 3.01 -5.93
N ALA A 108 6.66 3.13 -5.25
CA ALA A 108 7.42 1.97 -4.78
C ALA A 108 6.65 1.14 -3.73
N ALA A 109 5.87 1.80 -2.87
CA ALA A 109 5.05 1.13 -1.86
C ALA A 109 3.72 0.62 -2.45
N GLU A 110 3.21 1.23 -3.53
CA GLU A 110 1.93 0.87 -4.15
C GLU A 110 1.90 -0.58 -4.63
N ALA A 111 3.00 -1.09 -5.20
CA ALA A 111 3.11 -2.49 -5.61
C ALA A 111 2.85 -3.46 -4.43
N SER A 112 3.46 -3.19 -3.28
CA SER A 112 3.24 -3.99 -2.07
C SER A 112 1.83 -3.86 -1.53
N LEU A 113 1.23 -2.66 -1.59
CA LEU A 113 -0.15 -2.43 -1.17
C LEU A 113 -1.14 -3.18 -2.07
N VAL A 114 -0.90 -3.23 -3.39
CA VAL A 114 -1.74 -4.00 -4.33
C VAL A 114 -1.68 -5.48 -4.03
N ILE A 115 -0.49 -6.05 -3.78
CA ILE A 115 -0.35 -7.47 -3.43
C ILE A 115 -1.09 -7.78 -2.13
N LEU A 116 -0.92 -6.94 -1.11
CA LEU A 116 -1.61 -7.11 0.17
C LEU A 116 -3.14 -7.02 0.00
N ALA A 117 -3.63 -6.06 -0.79
CA ALA A 117 -5.05 -5.93 -1.09
C ALA A 117 -5.59 -7.15 -1.84
N ALA A 118 -4.84 -7.71 -2.80
CA ALA A 118 -5.23 -8.93 -3.51
C ALA A 118 -5.39 -10.12 -2.54
N VAL A 119 -4.49 -10.27 -1.57
CA VAL A 119 -4.61 -11.30 -0.52
C VAL A 119 -5.86 -11.10 0.34
N ALA A 120 -6.22 -9.85 0.65
CA ALA A 120 -7.46 -9.58 1.39
C ALA A 120 -8.70 -9.98 0.60
N VAL A 121 -8.73 -9.65 -0.69
CA VAL A 121 -9.85 -10.01 -1.60
C VAL A 121 -9.95 -11.52 -1.75
N ASP A 122 -8.83 -12.22 -1.98
CA ASP A 122 -8.78 -13.68 -2.06
C ASP A 122 -9.34 -14.34 -0.80
N ALA A 123 -8.86 -13.92 0.38
CA ALA A 123 -9.36 -14.42 1.65
C ALA A 123 -10.85 -14.11 1.91
N ALA A 124 -11.36 -13.01 1.37
CA ALA A 124 -12.79 -12.70 1.43
C ALA A 124 -13.60 -13.61 0.51
N LEU A 125 -13.14 -13.82 -0.72
CA LEU A 125 -13.78 -14.71 -1.69
C LEU A 125 -13.83 -16.16 -1.21
N ASP A 126 -12.76 -16.65 -0.58
CA ASP A 126 -12.72 -18.00 0.00
C ASP A 126 -13.78 -18.21 1.08
N ARG A 127 -14.13 -17.16 1.84
CA ARG A 127 -15.22 -17.24 2.83
C ARG A 127 -16.61 -17.33 2.19
N TRP A 128 -16.74 -16.91 0.94
CA TRP A 128 -18.01 -16.88 0.20
C TRP A 128 -18.18 -18.10 -0.72
N LYS A 129 -17.10 -18.88 -0.96
CA LYS A 129 -17.23 -20.13 -1.68
C LYS A 129 -18.00 -21.13 -0.81
N PRO A 130 -19.14 -21.67 -1.27
CA PRO A 130 -19.78 -22.81 -0.60
C PRO A 130 -18.76 -23.94 -0.54
N SER A 131 -18.68 -24.63 0.60
CA SER A 131 -17.84 -25.83 0.72
C SER A 131 -18.27 -26.78 -0.40
N GLU A 132 -17.44 -26.92 -1.44
CA GLU A 132 -17.62 -28.01 -2.39
C GLU A 132 -17.50 -29.28 -1.56
N VAL A 133 -18.65 -29.92 -1.35
CA VAL A 133 -18.69 -31.27 -0.78
C VAL A 133 -17.94 -32.14 -1.78
N LEU A 134 -16.68 -32.42 -1.48
CA LEU A 134 -15.90 -33.40 -2.25
C LEU A 134 -16.75 -34.66 -2.35
N PRO A 135 -17.01 -35.17 -3.57
CA PRO A 135 -17.77 -36.39 -3.72
C PRO A 135 -17.10 -37.49 -2.90
N ASP A 136 -17.89 -38.14 -2.08
CA ASP A 136 -17.46 -39.16 -1.14
C ASP A 136 -16.62 -40.22 -1.87
N GLN A 137 -15.32 -40.25 -1.57
CA GLN A 137 -14.37 -41.21 -2.18
C GLN A 137 -14.77 -42.69 -1.90
N SER A 138 -15.65 -42.93 -0.93
CA SER A 138 -16.19 -44.26 -0.64
C SER A 138 -16.97 -44.84 -1.82
N VAL A 139 -17.57 -43.99 -2.67
CA VAL A 139 -18.30 -44.43 -3.86
C VAL A 139 -17.35 -44.93 -4.96
N ILE A 140 -16.13 -44.38 -5.04
CA ILE A 140 -15.14 -44.76 -6.07
C ILE A 140 -14.48 -46.10 -5.72
N SER A 141 -14.28 -46.36 -4.42
CA SER A 141 -13.66 -47.61 -3.95
C SER A 141 -14.61 -48.82 -3.96
N ALA A 142 -15.92 -48.59 -4.09
CA ALA A 142 -16.93 -49.65 -4.16
C ALA A 142 -17.15 -50.21 -5.61
N GLN A 143 -16.42 -49.70 -6.61
CA GLN A 143 -16.58 -50.21 -7.99
C GLN A 143 -15.84 -51.54 -8.15
N PRO A 144 -16.55 -52.65 -8.42
CA PRO A 144 -15.93 -53.97 -8.56
C PRO A 144 -14.96 -53.97 -9.74
N PRO A 145 -13.87 -54.75 -9.70
CA PRO A 145 -12.90 -54.83 -10.77
C PRO A 145 -13.62 -55.31 -12.06
N ARG A 146 -13.53 -54.48 -13.11
CA ARG A 146 -14.04 -54.87 -14.44
C ARG A 146 -13.31 -56.12 -14.86
N GLY A 147 -14.05 -57.25 -14.95
CA GLY A 147 -13.55 -58.54 -15.33
C GLY A 147 -12.84 -58.48 -16.68
N SER A 148 -11.62 -58.99 -16.70
CA SER A 148 -10.87 -59.30 -17.90
C SER A 148 -11.49 -60.56 -18.55
N SER A 149 -12.13 -60.38 -19.66
CA SER A 149 -12.43 -61.47 -20.60
C SER A 149 -11.59 -61.31 -21.84
#